data_c6f6dda630f6203e5ae8606746393a88
#
_entry.id   c6f6dda630f6203e5ae8606746393a88
#
_cell.length_a   1.000
_cell.length_b   1.000
_cell.length_c   1.000
_cell.angle_alpha   90.00
_cell.angle_beta   90.00
_cell.angle_gamma   90.00
#
_symmetry.space_group_name_H-M   'P 1'
#
loop_
_entity.id
_entity.type
_entity.pdbx_description
1 polymer ?
#
loop_
_entity_poly.entity_id
_entity_poly.type
_entity_poly.pdbx_seq_one_letter_code
_entity_poly.pdbx_strand_id
1 'polypeptide(L)'
;MINDLEDFKVDTCQVDADGKTLETFNVPDADGQVVAGSCREDLDEELVSRYIAAVRETTPRLVNENDTDVLYYTGVVADRAGTELTVAGLYALGEYPQRLLPHLTLTAAVEGRGDERAVNRRDFTGALPVILDDALEWVRQNVESKQTVTRKGDGN
;
A
#
# COMPACT_ATOMS: atom_id res chain seq x y z
N MET A 1 -13.84 -24.38 5.41
CA MET A 1 -14.44 -23.84 4.17
C MET A 1 -15.41 -22.75 4.61
N ILE A 2 -14.92 -21.52 4.74
CA ILE A 2 -15.77 -20.35 5.01
C ILE A 2 -16.16 -19.83 3.63
N ASN A 3 -17.37 -20.12 3.24
CA ASN A 3 -17.90 -19.83 1.91
C ASN A 3 -18.95 -18.72 1.98
N ASP A 4 -18.73 -17.71 2.82
CA ASP A 4 -19.64 -16.56 2.92
C ASP A 4 -18.82 -15.26 3.05
N LEU A 5 -18.34 -14.79 1.91
CA LEU A 5 -17.86 -13.40 1.73
C LEU A 5 -19.01 -12.37 1.83
N GLU A 6 -20.24 -12.84 2.07
CA GLU A 6 -21.42 -11.98 2.17
C GLU A 6 -21.59 -11.29 3.53
N ASP A 7 -20.84 -11.70 4.56
CA ASP A 7 -21.01 -11.18 5.93
C ASP A 7 -20.04 -10.06 6.32
N PHE A 8 -19.03 -9.73 5.49
CA PHE A 8 -18.18 -8.55 5.71
C PHE A 8 -18.66 -7.37 4.88
N LYS A 9 -19.66 -6.67 5.42
CA LYS A 9 -20.15 -5.42 4.84
C LYS A 9 -19.36 -4.26 5.41
N VAL A 10 -18.37 -3.78 4.68
CA VAL A 10 -17.87 -2.42 4.89
C VAL A 10 -18.78 -1.51 4.08
N ASP A 11 -19.70 -0.85 4.77
CA ASP A 11 -20.58 0.15 4.15
C ASP A 11 -19.76 1.42 3.88
N THR A 12 -19.23 1.54 2.68
CA THR A 12 -18.74 2.83 2.19
C THR A 12 -19.89 3.59 1.57
N CYS A 13 -20.17 4.78 2.06
CA CYS A 13 -21.18 5.65 1.49
C CYS A 13 -20.56 6.87 0.83
N GLN A 14 -20.97 7.21 -0.37
CA GLN A 14 -20.77 8.52 -0.95
C GLN A 14 -21.85 9.47 -0.46
N VAL A 15 -21.44 10.65 0.00
CA VAL A 15 -22.37 11.70 0.42
C VAL A 15 -22.22 12.91 -0.50
N ASP A 16 -23.33 13.59 -0.77
CA ASP A 16 -23.32 14.87 -1.49
C ASP A 16 -22.87 16.03 -0.58
N ALA A 17 -22.81 17.22 -1.12
CA ALA A 17 -22.41 18.42 -0.39
C ALA A 17 -23.33 18.76 0.80
N ASP A 18 -24.56 18.24 0.82
CA ASP A 18 -25.57 18.41 1.86
C ASP A 18 -25.53 17.26 2.89
N GLY A 19 -24.59 16.32 2.74
CA GLY A 19 -24.44 15.17 3.64
C GLY A 19 -25.45 14.05 3.41
N LYS A 20 -26.17 14.06 2.27
CA LYS A 20 -27.09 12.99 1.91
C LYS A 20 -26.35 11.83 1.26
N THR A 21 -26.62 10.63 1.74
CA THR A 21 -26.05 9.39 1.15
C THR A 21 -26.52 9.23 -0.29
N LEU A 22 -25.57 9.18 -1.24
CA LEU A 22 -25.81 8.96 -2.65
C LEU A 22 -25.86 7.47 -2.98
N GLU A 23 -24.87 6.72 -2.51
CA GLU A 23 -24.77 5.28 -2.73
C GLU A 23 -24.09 4.61 -1.53
N THR A 24 -24.49 3.38 -1.24
CA THR A 24 -23.83 2.52 -0.25
C THR A 24 -23.26 1.32 -1.00
N PHE A 25 -21.95 1.11 -0.87
CA PHE A 25 -21.25 -0.02 -1.50
C PHE A 25 -20.86 -1.04 -0.44
N ASN A 26 -21.10 -2.31 -0.72
CA ASN A 26 -20.47 -3.40 -0.02
C ASN A 26 -19.10 -3.64 -0.68
N VAL A 27 -18.01 -3.24 -0.03
CA VAL A 27 -16.65 -3.55 -0.48
C VAL A 27 -16.21 -4.81 0.26
N PRO A 28 -15.91 -5.91 -0.46
CA PRO A 28 -15.31 -7.06 0.17
C PRO A 28 -14.01 -6.66 0.87
N ASP A 29 -13.73 -7.22 2.04
CA ASP A 29 -12.43 -7.10 2.71
C ASP A 29 -11.37 -7.84 1.87
N ALA A 30 -10.83 -7.13 0.87
CA ALA A 30 -9.81 -7.69 -0.02
C ALA A 30 -8.45 -7.81 0.68
N ASP A 31 -8.20 -7.01 1.70
CA ASP A 31 -6.90 -6.91 2.35
C ASP A 31 -6.58 -8.16 3.18
N GLY A 32 -7.61 -8.77 3.77
CA GLY A 32 -7.49 -10.00 4.55
C GLY A 32 -7.47 -11.28 3.73
N GLN A 33 -7.66 -11.21 2.40
CA GLN A 33 -7.65 -12.40 1.55
C GLN A 33 -6.26 -13.02 1.45
N VAL A 34 -6.22 -14.36 1.44
CA VAL A 34 -4.99 -15.13 1.25
C VAL A 34 -4.51 -14.98 -0.19
N VAL A 35 -3.23 -14.69 -0.36
CA VAL A 35 -2.57 -14.64 -1.67
C VAL A 35 -2.11 -16.04 -2.04
N ALA A 36 -2.75 -16.65 -3.03
CA ALA A 36 -2.39 -17.98 -3.50
C ALA A 36 -0.93 -18.03 -4.00
N GLY A 37 -0.19 -19.03 -3.55
CA GLY A 37 1.21 -19.22 -3.92
C GLY A 37 2.19 -18.29 -3.21
N SER A 38 1.73 -17.52 -2.20
CA SER A 38 2.62 -16.79 -1.31
C SER A 38 3.19 -17.70 -0.22
N CYS A 39 4.33 -17.32 0.31
CA CYS A 39 4.97 -18.00 1.43
C CYS A 39 5.74 -16.98 2.28
N ARG A 40 6.20 -17.40 3.45
CA ARG A 40 6.94 -16.54 4.41
C ARG A 40 8.19 -15.92 3.79
N GLU A 41 8.85 -16.61 2.86
CA GLU A 41 10.04 -16.19 2.15
C GLU A 41 9.77 -15.04 1.16
N ASP A 42 8.53 -14.73 0.86
CA ASP A 42 8.15 -13.56 0.05
C ASP A 42 8.17 -12.25 0.84
N LEU A 43 8.33 -12.30 2.15
CA LEU A 43 8.44 -11.12 3.01
C LEU A 43 9.89 -10.63 3.11
N ASP A 44 10.04 -9.31 3.13
CA ASP A 44 11.31 -8.64 3.43
C ASP A 44 11.60 -8.69 4.94
N GLU A 45 12.67 -9.36 5.34
CA GLU A 45 13.04 -9.58 6.74
C GLU A 45 13.32 -8.28 7.51
N GLU A 46 13.87 -7.26 6.84
CA GLU A 46 14.12 -5.96 7.47
C GLU A 46 12.81 -5.22 7.74
N LEU A 47 11.89 -5.17 6.76
CA LEU A 47 10.57 -4.58 6.93
C LEU A 47 9.78 -5.31 8.01
N VAL A 48 9.82 -6.64 8.05
CA VAL A 48 9.15 -7.44 9.07
C VAL A 48 9.70 -7.12 10.47
N SER A 49 11.01 -7.08 10.62
CA SER A 49 11.64 -6.78 11.91
C SER A 49 11.28 -5.39 12.43
N ARG A 50 11.28 -4.39 11.57
CA ARG A 50 10.86 -3.01 11.88
C ARG A 50 9.39 -2.94 12.25
N TYR A 51 8.55 -3.63 11.50
CA TYR A 51 7.11 -3.71 11.74
C TYR A 51 6.80 -4.33 13.11
N ILE A 52 7.38 -5.48 13.43
CA ILE A 52 7.18 -6.16 14.71
C ILE A 52 7.64 -5.26 15.87
N ALA A 53 8.77 -4.59 15.74
CA ALA A 53 9.25 -3.64 16.75
C ALA A 53 8.22 -2.52 16.99
N ALA A 54 7.71 -1.90 15.94
CA ALA A 54 6.69 -0.85 16.02
C ALA A 54 5.36 -1.33 16.62
N VAL A 55 4.93 -2.55 16.26
CA VAL A 55 3.72 -3.16 16.86
C VAL A 55 3.89 -3.36 18.36
N ARG A 56 5.04 -3.87 18.81
CA ARG A 56 5.32 -4.07 20.23
C ARG A 56 5.37 -2.78 21.03
N GLU A 57 5.84 -1.68 20.42
CA GLU A 57 5.83 -0.36 21.06
C GLU A 57 4.41 0.20 21.22
N THR A 58 3.54 -0.04 20.25
CA THR A 58 2.19 0.55 20.20
C THR A 58 1.10 -0.33 20.79
N THR A 59 1.34 -1.64 20.88
CA THR A 59 0.33 -2.62 21.29
C THR A 59 0.82 -3.46 22.48
N PRO A 60 0.58 -3.01 23.73
CA PRO A 60 1.11 -3.68 24.94
C PRO A 60 0.75 -5.17 25.07
N ARG A 61 -0.36 -5.59 24.48
CA ARG A 61 -0.80 -7.00 24.52
C ARG A 61 0.08 -7.94 23.69
N LEU A 62 0.81 -7.40 22.71
CA LEU A 62 1.63 -8.19 21.79
C LEU A 62 3.13 -8.17 22.14
N VAL A 63 3.51 -7.47 23.22
CA VAL A 63 4.93 -7.32 23.61
C VAL A 63 5.61 -8.66 23.88
N ASN A 64 4.89 -9.61 24.48
CA ASN A 64 5.45 -10.91 24.88
C ASN A 64 5.13 -12.05 23.87
N GLU A 65 4.41 -11.73 22.79
CA GLU A 65 4.10 -12.73 21.77
C GLU A 65 5.32 -12.99 20.87
N ASN A 66 5.43 -14.22 20.35
CA ASN A 66 6.46 -14.52 19.35
C ASN A 66 6.15 -13.80 18.01
N ASP A 67 7.14 -13.70 17.15
CA ASP A 67 7.03 -12.94 15.90
C ASP A 67 5.91 -13.45 14.98
N THR A 68 5.73 -14.78 14.88
CA THR A 68 4.69 -15.37 14.05
C THR A 68 3.29 -15.04 14.59
N ASP A 69 3.09 -15.08 15.91
CA ASP A 69 1.83 -14.70 16.53
C ASP A 69 1.56 -13.19 16.37
N VAL A 70 2.58 -12.34 16.45
CA VAL A 70 2.43 -10.90 16.14
C VAL A 70 1.93 -10.70 14.70
N LEU A 71 2.54 -11.37 13.74
CA LEU A 71 2.12 -11.28 12.32
C LEU A 71 0.70 -11.82 12.11
N TYR A 72 0.32 -12.88 12.83
CA TYR A 72 -1.03 -13.43 12.78
C TYR A 72 -2.08 -12.46 13.36
N TYR A 73 -1.84 -11.94 14.58
CA TYR A 73 -2.78 -11.04 15.23
C TYR A 73 -2.93 -9.67 14.52
N THR A 74 -1.94 -9.30 13.74
CA THR A 74 -1.99 -8.06 12.95
C THR A 74 -2.45 -8.28 11.50
N GLY A 75 -2.80 -9.51 11.12
CA GLY A 75 -3.34 -9.83 9.81
C GLY A 75 -2.32 -9.82 8.67
N VAL A 76 -1.04 -9.89 8.96
CA VAL A 76 0.02 -10.08 7.94
C VAL A 76 -0.03 -11.49 7.37
N VAL A 77 -0.25 -12.47 8.23
CA VAL A 77 -0.48 -13.88 7.86
C VAL A 77 -1.89 -14.29 8.24
N ALA A 78 -2.48 -15.17 7.46
CA ALA A 78 -3.84 -15.65 7.66
C ALA A 78 -3.91 -16.86 8.60
N ASP A 79 -2.81 -17.61 8.74
CA ASP A 79 -2.73 -18.80 9.55
C ASP A 79 -1.71 -18.67 10.69
N ARG A 80 -1.93 -19.39 11.80
CA ARG A 80 -1.01 -19.38 12.95
C ARG A 80 0.35 -20.04 12.68
N ALA A 81 0.45 -20.83 11.63
CA ALA A 81 1.73 -21.38 11.21
C ALA A 81 2.61 -20.33 10.50
N GLY A 82 2.00 -19.21 10.08
CA GLY A 82 2.70 -18.11 9.40
C GLY A 82 3.08 -18.43 7.96
N THR A 83 2.33 -19.34 7.31
CA THR A 83 2.65 -19.84 5.98
C THR A 83 1.87 -19.15 4.86
N GLU A 84 0.67 -18.66 5.15
CA GLU A 84 -0.21 -18.02 4.17
C GLU A 84 -0.24 -16.51 4.39
N LEU A 85 0.20 -15.74 3.40
CA LEU A 85 0.21 -14.29 3.48
C LEU A 85 -1.14 -13.71 3.05
N THR A 86 -1.56 -12.66 3.72
CA THR A 86 -2.69 -11.84 3.26
C THR A 86 -2.24 -10.85 2.20
N VAL A 87 -3.19 -10.29 1.44
CA VAL A 87 -2.93 -9.21 0.49
C VAL A 87 -2.26 -8.02 1.19
N ALA A 88 -2.80 -7.60 2.35
CA ALA A 88 -2.23 -6.51 3.15
C ALA A 88 -0.80 -6.83 3.60
N GLY A 89 -0.59 -8.04 4.14
CA GLY A 89 0.72 -8.48 4.62
C GLY A 89 1.77 -8.50 3.52
N LEU A 90 1.44 -9.12 2.39
CA LEU A 90 2.35 -9.18 1.25
C LEU A 90 2.63 -7.79 0.67
N TYR A 91 1.60 -6.94 0.52
CA TYR A 91 1.80 -5.61 -0.05
C TYR A 91 2.59 -4.68 0.86
N ALA A 92 2.38 -4.77 2.18
CA ALA A 92 3.08 -3.92 3.15
C ALA A 92 4.53 -4.34 3.41
N LEU A 93 4.80 -5.65 3.44
CA LEU A 93 6.05 -6.20 3.94
C LEU A 93 6.75 -7.16 2.96
N GLY A 94 6.22 -7.34 1.75
CA GLY A 94 6.81 -8.23 0.75
C GLY A 94 8.09 -7.68 0.13
N GLU A 95 9.03 -8.55 -0.23
CA GLU A 95 10.23 -8.17 -0.97
C GLU A 95 9.86 -7.66 -2.38
N TYR A 96 8.98 -8.38 -3.08
CA TYR A 96 8.46 -7.97 -4.39
C TYR A 96 7.01 -8.44 -4.58
N PRO A 97 6.03 -7.72 -3.98
CA PRO A 97 4.61 -8.09 -4.02
C PRO A 97 4.05 -8.27 -5.43
N GLN A 98 4.55 -7.50 -6.39
CA GLN A 98 4.07 -7.50 -7.78
C GLN A 98 4.31 -8.82 -8.52
N ARG A 99 5.14 -9.72 -7.99
CA ARG A 99 5.27 -11.08 -8.50
C ARG A 99 3.94 -11.85 -8.44
N LEU A 100 3.18 -11.64 -7.37
CA LEU A 100 1.89 -12.30 -7.13
C LEU A 100 0.70 -11.36 -7.36
N LEU A 101 0.89 -10.06 -7.14
CA LEU A 101 -0.12 -9.02 -7.24
C LEU A 101 0.35 -7.90 -8.20
N PRO A 102 0.44 -8.17 -9.51
CA PRO A 102 1.07 -7.27 -10.48
C PRO A 102 0.35 -5.92 -10.63
N HIS A 103 -0.90 -5.83 -10.21
CA HIS A 103 -1.69 -4.59 -10.26
C HIS A 103 -1.43 -3.64 -9.07
N LEU A 104 -0.72 -4.09 -8.03
CA LEU A 104 -0.39 -3.24 -6.88
C LEU A 104 0.86 -2.39 -7.17
N THR A 105 0.73 -1.50 -8.13
CA THR A 105 1.77 -0.55 -8.54
C THR A 105 1.24 0.88 -8.41
N LEU A 106 2.14 1.83 -8.17
CA LEU A 106 1.83 3.24 -8.21
C LEU A 106 2.42 3.84 -9.48
N THR A 107 1.62 4.59 -10.23
CA THR A 107 2.10 5.35 -11.38
C THR A 107 2.01 6.83 -11.09
N ALA A 108 3.11 7.57 -11.29
CA ALA A 108 3.10 9.02 -11.27
C ALA A 108 3.45 9.57 -12.66
N ALA A 109 2.83 10.69 -13.01
CA ALA A 109 3.09 11.38 -14.27
C ALA A 109 3.08 12.88 -14.07
N VAL A 110 3.95 13.59 -14.80
CA VAL A 110 3.91 15.04 -14.90
C VAL A 110 3.13 15.40 -16.16
N GLU A 111 2.05 16.17 -16.01
CA GLU A 111 1.27 16.65 -17.15
C GLU A 111 2.03 17.73 -17.91
N GLY A 112 2.02 17.64 -19.25
CA GLY A 112 2.47 18.69 -20.14
C GLY A 112 1.52 19.90 -20.11
N ARG A 113 1.96 21.04 -20.62
CA ARG A 113 1.09 22.21 -20.79
C ARG A 113 0.37 22.15 -22.15
N GLY A 114 -0.96 22.35 -22.14
CA GLY A 114 -1.78 22.34 -23.36
C GLY A 114 -1.98 20.92 -23.89
N ASP A 115 -1.82 20.74 -25.21
CA ASP A 115 -1.99 19.44 -25.89
C ASP A 115 -0.76 18.50 -25.76
N GLU A 116 0.25 18.88 -24.98
CA GLU A 116 1.41 18.03 -24.75
C GLU A 116 1.04 16.82 -23.89
N ARG A 117 1.46 15.64 -24.34
CA ARG A 117 1.34 14.40 -23.54
C ARG A 117 2.22 14.48 -22.29
N ALA A 118 1.94 13.63 -21.29
CA ALA A 118 2.75 13.55 -20.08
C ALA A 118 4.25 13.51 -20.43
N VAL A 119 4.99 14.48 -19.92
CA VAL A 119 6.42 14.67 -20.26
C VAL A 119 7.30 13.67 -19.52
N ASN A 120 6.86 13.24 -18.34
CA ASN A 120 7.58 12.27 -17.52
C ASN A 120 6.58 11.36 -16.80
N ARG A 121 6.78 10.04 -16.92
CA ARG A 121 5.97 9.03 -16.25
C ARG A 121 6.89 7.99 -15.63
N ARG A 122 6.57 7.58 -14.42
CA ARG A 122 7.29 6.51 -13.72
C ARG A 122 6.32 5.58 -13.00
N ASP A 123 6.57 4.28 -13.09
CA ASP A 123 5.89 3.24 -12.33
C ASP A 123 6.81 2.82 -11.16
N PHE A 124 6.20 2.67 -9.98
CA PHE A 124 6.88 2.28 -8.74
C PHE A 124 6.39 0.91 -8.31
N THR A 125 7.32 0.03 -7.96
CA THR A 125 7.09 -1.34 -7.52
C THR A 125 7.87 -1.62 -6.24
N GLY A 126 7.52 -2.67 -5.52
CA GLY A 126 8.07 -3.04 -4.23
C GLY A 126 6.99 -3.09 -3.16
N ALA A 127 7.38 -3.17 -1.91
CA ALA A 127 6.47 -3.02 -0.78
C ALA A 127 5.90 -1.59 -0.70
N LEU A 128 4.71 -1.44 -0.14
CA LEU A 128 4.04 -0.14 -0.04
C LEU A 128 4.91 0.96 0.59
N PRO A 129 5.65 0.75 1.69
CA PRO A 129 6.52 1.79 2.25
C PRO A 129 7.61 2.23 1.26
N VAL A 130 8.21 1.30 0.53
CA VAL A 130 9.23 1.58 -0.49
C VAL A 130 8.65 2.38 -1.65
N ILE A 131 7.48 1.97 -2.15
CA ILE A 131 6.77 2.68 -3.22
C ILE A 131 6.49 4.14 -2.83
N LEU A 132 6.06 4.36 -1.57
CA LEU A 132 5.74 5.71 -1.08
C LEU A 132 6.99 6.58 -0.98
N ASP A 133 8.08 6.07 -0.45
CA ASP A 133 9.33 6.81 -0.31
C ASP A 133 9.91 7.18 -1.69
N ASP A 134 9.96 6.23 -2.61
CA ASP A 134 10.43 6.45 -3.99
C ASP A 134 9.55 7.45 -4.75
N ALA A 135 8.23 7.35 -4.60
CA ALA A 135 7.30 8.26 -5.25
C ALA A 135 7.41 9.69 -4.70
N LEU A 136 7.56 9.85 -3.39
CA LEU A 136 7.75 11.15 -2.77
C LEU A 136 9.07 11.81 -3.22
N GLU A 137 10.14 11.04 -3.31
CA GLU A 137 11.42 11.54 -3.81
C GLU A 137 11.31 11.98 -5.28
N TRP A 138 10.64 11.16 -6.11
CA TRP A 138 10.40 11.50 -7.51
C TRP A 138 9.57 12.79 -7.66
N VAL A 139 8.52 12.97 -6.82
CA VAL A 139 7.70 14.18 -6.82
C VAL A 139 8.54 15.41 -6.46
N ARG A 140 9.37 15.33 -5.40
CA ARG A 140 10.26 16.43 -5.00
C ARG A 140 11.17 16.86 -6.15
N GLN A 141 11.84 15.90 -6.81
CA GLN A 141 12.74 16.18 -7.95
C GLN A 141 12.01 16.85 -9.13
N ASN A 142 10.77 16.46 -9.41
CA ASN A 142 10.00 17.04 -10.51
C ASN A 142 9.40 18.42 -10.17
N VAL A 143 9.07 18.69 -8.92
CA VAL A 143 8.60 20.00 -8.45
C VAL A 143 9.75 21.02 -8.46
N GLU A 144 10.93 20.66 -7.97
CA GLU A 144 12.11 21.52 -7.96
C GLU A 144 12.57 21.89 -9.37
N SER A 145 12.55 20.95 -10.30
CA SER A 145 12.89 21.20 -11.72
C SER A 145 11.98 22.24 -12.36
N LYS A 146 10.70 22.30 -12.00
CA LYS A 146 9.75 23.31 -12.51
C LYS A 146 10.05 24.71 -11.97
N GLN A 147 10.52 24.84 -10.74
CA GLN A 147 10.87 26.14 -10.15
C GLN A 147 12.10 26.77 -10.82
N THR A 148 13.06 25.97 -11.25
CA THR A 148 14.29 26.45 -11.91
C THR A 148 14.02 27.00 -13.30
N VAL A 149 13.06 26.49 -14.06
CA VAL A 149 12.68 26.94 -15.38
C VAL A 149 11.95 28.29 -15.35
N THR A 150 11.20 28.58 -14.27
CA THR A 150 10.45 29.86 -14.18
C THR A 150 11.35 31.07 -13.83
N ARG A 151 12.55 30.86 -13.31
CA ARG A 151 13.48 31.94 -12.90
C ARG A 151 14.37 32.51 -14.00
N LYS A 152 14.32 31.96 -15.23
CA LYS A 152 15.17 32.37 -16.35
C LYS A 152 14.47 33.31 -17.36
N GLY A 153 13.31 33.86 -17.03
CA GLY A 153 12.47 34.65 -17.93
C GLY A 153 12.24 36.12 -17.58
N ASP A 154 12.93 36.68 -16.57
CA ASP A 154 12.85 38.12 -16.30
C ASP A 154 14.24 38.70 -16.12
N GLY A 155 14.80 39.12 -17.25
CA GLY A 155 16.05 39.84 -17.31
C GLY A 155 16.21 40.57 -18.66
N ASN A 156 15.43 41.63 -18.85
CA ASN A 156 15.85 42.81 -19.63
C ASN A 156 14.87 43.97 -19.40
#